data_178dcc4b8c9c64ee366fd7406126a08d
#
_entry.id   178dcc4b8c9c64ee366fd7406126a08d
#
_cell.length_a   1.000
_cell.length_b   1.000
_cell.length_c   1.000
_cell.angle_alpha   90.00
_cell.angle_beta   90.00
_cell.angle_gamma   90.00
#
_symmetry.space_group_name_H-M   'P 1'
#
loop_
_entity.id
_entity.type
_entity.pdbx_description
1 polymer ?
#
loop_
_entity_poly.entity_id
_entity_poly.type
_entity_poly.pdbx_seq_one_letter_code
_entity_poly.pdbx_strand_id
1 'polypeptide(L)'
;MKFGYTIIYVPDVAASLSFFEQAFGFARRFLHESQTYGELDTGETTLAFAAHELADANFGGGHVAASASAEPLGMEVAFVTDDVAAAHARALAAGATEMSAPVSKPWGQVVSYVRCPDGTLVELCTPVHG
;
A
#
# COMPACT_ATOMS: atom_id res chain seq x y z
N MET A 1 -1.51 -0.65 -25.02
CA MET A 1 -1.00 -1.05 -23.71
C MET A 1 -1.80 -0.34 -22.64
N LYS A 2 -2.04 -0.98 -21.49
CA LYS A 2 -2.90 -0.45 -20.42
C LYS A 2 -2.24 -0.77 -19.09
N PHE A 3 -2.20 0.21 -18.16
CA PHE A 3 -1.73 -0.01 -16.80
C PHE A 3 -2.81 -0.78 -16.03
N GLY A 4 -2.51 -2.02 -15.60
CA GLY A 4 -3.52 -2.91 -15.02
C GLY A 4 -3.37 -3.14 -13.53
N TYR A 5 -2.15 -3.32 -13.06
CA TYR A 5 -1.88 -3.78 -11.69
C TYR A 5 -0.68 -3.10 -11.09
N THR A 6 -0.74 -2.80 -9.79
CA THR A 6 0.43 -2.65 -8.93
C THR A 6 0.44 -3.86 -8.02
N ILE A 7 1.51 -4.63 -8.03
CA ILE A 7 1.63 -5.85 -7.23
C ILE A 7 2.78 -5.69 -6.25
N ILE A 8 2.49 -5.84 -4.97
CA ILE A 8 3.49 -5.74 -3.90
C ILE A 8 3.78 -7.14 -3.38
N TYR A 9 5.06 -7.50 -3.35
CA TYR A 9 5.47 -8.79 -2.80
C TYR A 9 5.60 -8.68 -1.29
N VAL A 10 4.94 -9.59 -0.57
CA VAL A 10 4.81 -9.55 0.88
C VAL A 10 5.02 -10.93 1.50
N PRO A 11 5.41 -11.00 2.79
CA PRO A 11 5.56 -12.28 3.47
C PRO A 11 4.23 -13.02 3.70
N ASP A 12 3.13 -12.28 3.90
CA ASP A 12 1.83 -12.84 4.25
C ASP A 12 0.73 -12.05 3.53
N VAL A 13 0.23 -12.61 2.44
CA VAL A 13 -0.77 -11.94 1.59
C VAL A 13 -2.07 -11.67 2.36
N ALA A 14 -2.56 -12.64 3.12
CA ALA A 14 -3.80 -12.46 3.90
C ALA A 14 -3.66 -11.33 4.92
N ALA A 15 -2.52 -11.25 5.59
CA ALA A 15 -2.25 -10.20 6.58
C ALA A 15 -2.19 -8.81 5.93
N SER A 16 -1.56 -8.70 4.76
CA SER A 16 -1.50 -7.42 4.02
C SER A 16 -2.89 -6.98 3.56
N LEU A 17 -3.69 -7.89 3.01
CA LEU A 17 -5.07 -7.57 2.64
C LEU A 17 -5.86 -7.06 3.85
N SER A 18 -5.80 -7.77 4.97
CA SER A 18 -6.51 -7.38 6.19
C SER A 18 -6.06 -6.02 6.70
N PHE A 19 -4.75 -5.76 6.67
CA PHE A 19 -4.21 -4.47 7.08
C PHE A 19 -4.74 -3.33 6.21
N PHE A 20 -4.71 -3.48 4.89
CA PHE A 20 -5.18 -2.43 3.98
C PHE A 20 -6.70 -2.22 4.08
N GLU A 21 -7.46 -3.27 4.36
CA GLU A 21 -8.90 -3.13 4.65
C GLU A 21 -9.13 -2.27 5.91
N GLN A 22 -8.40 -2.56 6.99
CA GLN A 22 -8.56 -1.85 8.26
C GLN A 22 -8.00 -0.44 8.23
N ALA A 23 -6.79 -0.29 7.68
CA ALA A 23 -6.07 0.98 7.72
C ALA A 23 -6.63 2.01 6.73
N PHE A 24 -7.04 1.58 5.54
CA PHE A 24 -7.42 2.47 4.45
C PHE A 24 -8.85 2.30 3.96
N GLY A 25 -9.57 1.29 4.45
CA GLY A 25 -10.98 1.12 4.13
C GLY A 25 -11.28 0.49 2.78
N PHE A 26 -10.30 -0.11 2.12
CA PHE A 26 -10.54 -0.82 0.86
C PHE A 26 -11.31 -2.12 1.09
N ALA A 27 -12.13 -2.50 0.10
CA ALA A 27 -12.77 -3.80 0.10
C ALA A 27 -11.84 -4.83 -0.56
N ARG A 28 -11.85 -6.05 -0.02
CA ARG A 28 -11.14 -7.17 -0.62
C ARG A 28 -11.89 -7.65 -1.86
N ARG A 29 -11.17 -7.79 -2.98
CA ARG A 29 -11.77 -8.40 -4.17
C ARG A 29 -11.74 -9.92 -4.04
N PHE A 30 -10.60 -10.50 -3.75
CA PHE A 30 -10.44 -11.91 -3.43
C PHE A 30 -9.07 -12.21 -2.82
N LEU A 31 -8.99 -13.36 -2.17
CA LEU A 31 -7.73 -14.02 -1.80
C LEU A 31 -7.77 -15.39 -2.45
N HIS A 32 -6.77 -15.69 -3.30
CA HIS A 32 -6.69 -16.99 -3.96
C HIS A 32 -6.51 -18.10 -2.92
N GLU A 33 -7.07 -19.30 -3.21
CA GLU A 33 -7.01 -20.44 -2.30
C GLU A 33 -5.59 -20.87 -1.93
N SER A 34 -4.62 -20.60 -2.81
CA SER A 34 -3.19 -20.86 -2.55
C SER A 34 -2.61 -19.96 -1.46
N GLN A 35 -3.28 -18.87 -1.09
CA GLN A 35 -2.81 -17.85 -0.15
C GLN A 35 -1.60 -17.06 -0.68
N THR A 36 -1.24 -17.22 -1.95
CA THR A 36 -0.05 -16.57 -2.53
C THR A 36 -0.36 -15.33 -3.36
N TYR A 37 -1.65 -15.01 -3.56
CA TYR A 37 -2.08 -13.86 -4.33
C TYR A 37 -3.45 -13.38 -3.89
N GLY A 38 -3.63 -12.06 -3.81
CA GLY A 38 -4.92 -11.47 -3.50
C GLY A 38 -5.03 -10.05 -4.02
N GLU A 39 -6.25 -9.58 -4.22
CA GLU A 39 -6.53 -8.26 -4.77
C GLU A 39 -7.47 -7.46 -3.87
N LEU A 40 -7.24 -6.16 -3.85
CA LEU A 40 -8.16 -5.17 -3.29
C LEU A 40 -8.97 -4.55 -4.44
N ASP A 41 -10.17 -4.09 -4.12
CA ASP A 41 -10.95 -3.26 -5.03
C ASP A 41 -10.51 -1.81 -4.84
N THR A 42 -9.69 -1.31 -5.77
CA THR A 42 -9.06 0.01 -5.69
C THR A 42 -9.40 0.90 -6.88
N GLY A 43 -10.40 0.54 -7.67
CA GLY A 43 -10.81 1.29 -8.84
C GLY A 43 -10.23 0.73 -10.15
N GLU A 44 -9.84 1.61 -11.07
CA GLU A 44 -9.41 1.20 -12.41
C GLU A 44 -8.08 0.45 -12.43
N THR A 45 -7.18 0.80 -11.53
CA THR A 45 -5.90 0.12 -11.37
C THR A 45 -5.95 -0.72 -10.10
N THR A 46 -5.73 -2.02 -10.25
CA THR A 46 -5.82 -2.97 -9.14
C THR A 46 -4.55 -2.95 -8.30
N LEU A 47 -4.70 -2.79 -7.00
CA LEU A 47 -3.62 -3.03 -6.04
C LEU A 47 -3.73 -4.47 -5.56
N ALA A 48 -2.66 -5.23 -5.72
CA ALA A 48 -2.61 -6.64 -5.37
C ALA A 48 -1.38 -6.96 -4.52
N PHE A 49 -1.45 -8.08 -3.82
CA PHE A 49 -0.34 -8.60 -3.03
C PHE A 49 -0.02 -10.02 -3.48
N ALA A 50 1.25 -10.33 -3.56
CA ALA A 50 1.74 -11.66 -3.91
C ALA A 50 2.81 -12.09 -2.91
N ALA A 51 2.89 -13.41 -2.66
CA ALA A 51 3.94 -13.94 -1.81
C ALA A 51 5.31 -13.85 -2.50
N HIS A 52 6.37 -13.69 -1.72
CA HIS A 52 7.73 -13.62 -2.27
C HIS A 52 8.09 -14.85 -3.11
N GLU A 53 7.64 -16.03 -2.72
CA GLU A 53 7.87 -17.27 -3.46
C GLU A 53 7.26 -17.24 -4.87
N LEU A 54 6.15 -16.50 -5.04
CA LEU A 54 5.55 -16.34 -6.38
C LEU A 54 6.44 -15.51 -7.28
N ALA A 55 7.09 -14.47 -6.74
CA ALA A 55 8.09 -13.68 -7.48
C ALA A 55 9.25 -14.56 -7.92
N ASP A 56 9.77 -15.37 -7.00
CA ASP A 56 10.90 -16.28 -7.29
C ASP A 56 10.54 -17.27 -8.41
N ALA A 57 9.32 -17.80 -8.39
CA ALA A 57 8.84 -18.70 -9.43
C ALA A 57 8.67 -18.01 -10.79
N ASN A 58 8.27 -16.72 -10.77
CA ASN A 58 7.92 -16.02 -12.01
C ASN A 58 9.12 -15.47 -12.77
N PHE A 59 10.16 -14.97 -12.08
CA PHE A 59 11.30 -14.38 -12.80
C PHE A 59 12.68 -14.89 -12.37
N GLY A 60 12.73 -15.83 -11.41
CA GLY A 60 13.96 -16.59 -11.12
C GLY A 60 15.14 -15.79 -10.56
N GLY A 61 15.01 -14.50 -10.36
CA GLY A 61 16.03 -13.63 -9.76
C GLY A 61 15.58 -13.12 -8.41
N GLY A 62 16.51 -12.75 -7.55
CA GLY A 62 16.17 -12.17 -6.27
C GLY A 62 15.51 -10.79 -6.42
N HIS A 63 14.87 -10.36 -5.36
CA HIS A 63 14.37 -9.00 -5.21
C HIS A 63 14.58 -8.54 -3.76
N VAL A 64 14.50 -7.24 -3.52
CA VAL A 64 14.58 -6.71 -2.16
C VAL A 64 13.19 -6.72 -1.55
N ALA A 65 13.01 -7.46 -0.46
CA ALA A 65 11.75 -7.50 0.27
C ALA A 65 11.54 -6.17 1.01
N ALA A 66 10.42 -5.49 0.74
CA ALA A 66 10.10 -4.23 1.42
C ALA A 66 10.02 -4.41 2.94
N SER A 67 9.48 -5.54 3.40
CA SER A 67 9.37 -5.86 4.83
C SER A 67 10.69 -6.04 5.55
N ALA A 68 11.75 -6.43 4.85
CA ALA A 68 13.08 -6.67 5.41
C ALA A 68 14.03 -5.48 5.21
N SER A 69 13.60 -4.43 4.51
CA SER A 69 14.40 -3.25 4.25
C SER A 69 14.42 -2.33 5.48
N ALA A 70 15.59 -1.81 5.84
CA ALA A 70 15.71 -0.89 6.96
C ALA A 70 14.92 0.40 6.71
N GLU A 71 14.95 0.89 5.45
CA GLU A 71 14.20 2.06 5.00
C GLU A 71 13.20 1.63 3.92
N PRO A 72 12.15 2.44 3.67
CA PRO A 72 11.24 2.15 2.58
C PRO A 72 11.97 2.03 1.25
N LEU A 73 11.49 1.16 0.37
CA LEU A 73 11.98 1.09 -1.00
C LEU A 73 11.65 2.40 -1.72
N GLY A 74 12.38 2.71 -2.80
CA GLY A 74 12.25 3.96 -3.54
C GLY A 74 11.01 4.06 -4.41
N MET A 75 9.86 3.63 -3.89
CA MET A 75 8.56 3.75 -4.54
C MET A 75 7.47 3.82 -3.48
N GLU A 76 6.33 4.37 -3.87
CA GLU A 76 5.18 4.50 -2.97
C GLU A 76 3.87 4.25 -3.72
N VAL A 77 2.83 3.94 -2.97
CA VAL A 77 1.45 4.03 -3.46
C VAL A 77 0.78 5.20 -2.77
N ALA A 78 -0.03 5.96 -3.49
CA ALA A 78 -0.70 7.13 -2.95
C ALA A 78 -2.21 6.94 -2.99
N PHE A 79 -2.88 7.22 -1.87
CA PHE A 79 -4.33 7.15 -1.75
C PHE A 79 -4.88 8.56 -1.54
N VAL A 80 -5.91 8.89 -2.32
CA VAL A 80 -6.55 10.20 -2.28
C VAL A 80 -7.72 10.17 -1.31
N THR A 81 -7.77 11.14 -0.41
CA THR A 81 -8.86 11.31 0.56
C THR A 81 -9.10 12.79 0.82
N ASP A 82 -10.33 13.15 1.16
CA ASP A 82 -10.65 14.53 1.52
C ASP A 82 -10.20 14.88 2.95
N ASP A 83 -9.95 13.87 3.79
CA ASP A 83 -9.55 14.07 5.20
C ASP A 83 -8.28 13.25 5.49
N VAL A 84 -7.13 13.85 5.19
CA VAL A 84 -5.83 13.21 5.42
C VAL A 84 -5.56 12.98 6.90
N ALA A 85 -5.94 13.91 7.76
CA ALA A 85 -5.70 13.79 9.20
C ALA A 85 -6.42 12.56 9.78
N ALA A 86 -7.68 12.36 9.42
CA ALA A 86 -8.47 11.22 9.88
C ALA A 86 -7.94 9.91 9.30
N ALA A 87 -7.60 9.88 8.01
CA ALA A 87 -7.05 8.70 7.36
C ALA A 87 -5.69 8.32 7.95
N HIS A 88 -4.84 9.30 8.22
CA HIS A 88 -3.53 9.09 8.84
C HIS A 88 -3.68 8.48 10.24
N ALA A 89 -4.56 9.03 11.07
CA ALA A 89 -4.83 8.51 12.41
C ALA A 89 -5.35 7.07 12.37
N ARG A 90 -6.24 6.77 11.42
CA ARG A 90 -6.77 5.43 11.23
C ARG A 90 -5.67 4.42 10.86
N ALA A 91 -4.77 4.82 9.96
CA ALA A 91 -3.66 3.97 9.55
C ALA A 91 -2.72 3.65 10.72
N LEU A 92 -2.40 4.66 11.55
CA LEU A 92 -1.56 4.45 12.74
C LEU A 92 -2.26 3.53 13.74
N ALA A 93 -3.57 3.71 13.96
CA ALA A 93 -4.34 2.86 14.86
C ALA A 93 -4.36 1.40 14.39
N ALA A 94 -4.32 1.17 13.08
CA ALA A 94 -4.28 -0.17 12.49
C ALA A 94 -2.89 -0.82 12.55
N GLY A 95 -1.83 -0.05 12.84
CA GLY A 95 -0.48 -0.58 13.01
C GLY A 95 0.58 -0.01 12.07
N ALA A 96 0.25 0.99 11.25
CA ALA A 96 1.25 1.67 10.43
C ALA A 96 2.18 2.52 11.30
N THR A 97 3.39 2.76 10.79
CA THR A 97 4.36 3.66 11.40
C THR A 97 4.30 5.01 10.71
N GLU A 98 4.25 6.09 11.48
CA GLU A 98 4.29 7.44 10.92
C GLU A 98 5.66 7.72 10.31
N MET A 99 5.66 8.16 9.04
CA MET A 99 6.87 8.61 8.37
C MET A 99 6.91 10.15 8.30
N SER A 100 5.76 10.76 8.08
CA SER A 100 5.60 12.22 8.07
C SER A 100 4.16 12.55 8.40
N ALA A 101 3.95 13.37 9.43
CA ALA A 101 2.63 13.83 9.82
C ALA A 101 1.98 14.68 8.71
N PRO A 102 0.64 14.84 8.71
CA PRO A 102 -0.04 15.67 7.70
C PRO A 102 0.54 17.09 7.63
N VAL A 103 0.84 17.53 6.41
CA VAL A 103 1.42 18.85 6.12
C VAL A 103 0.74 19.43 4.90
N SER A 104 0.41 20.73 4.95
CA SER A 104 -0.06 21.46 3.78
C SER A 104 1.12 21.84 2.89
N LYS A 105 1.00 21.57 1.61
CA LYS A 105 2.01 21.92 0.62
C LYS A 105 1.71 23.27 -0.02
N PRO A 106 2.72 23.95 -0.60
CA PRO A 106 2.51 25.29 -1.21
C PRO A 106 1.44 25.30 -2.30
N TRP A 107 1.19 24.16 -2.98
CA TRP A 107 0.17 24.06 -4.03
C TRP A 107 -1.21 23.71 -3.48
N GLY A 108 -1.41 23.71 -2.14
CA GLY A 108 -2.70 23.54 -1.49
C GLY A 108 -3.08 22.12 -1.11
N GLN A 109 -2.30 21.14 -1.49
CA GLN A 109 -2.52 19.74 -1.15
C GLN A 109 -2.06 19.45 0.27
N VAL A 110 -2.83 18.67 1.03
CA VAL A 110 -2.37 18.11 2.30
C VAL A 110 -1.83 16.72 2.03
N VAL A 111 -0.66 16.40 2.55
CA VAL A 111 -0.02 15.10 2.36
C VAL A 111 0.49 14.55 3.69
N SER A 112 0.51 13.22 3.82
CA SER A 112 1.16 12.52 4.92
C SER A 112 1.73 11.20 4.41
N TYR A 113 2.63 10.60 5.19
CA TYR A 113 3.27 9.34 4.83
C TYR A 113 3.25 8.39 5.99
N VAL A 114 2.90 7.14 5.70
CA VAL A 114 2.96 6.04 6.68
C VAL A 114 3.68 4.85 6.05
N ARG A 115 4.30 4.03 6.89
CA ARG A 115 4.87 2.77 6.46
C ARG A 115 4.05 1.63 7.05
N CYS A 116 3.60 0.73 6.19
CA CYS A 116 2.79 -0.41 6.57
C CYS A 116 3.64 -1.51 7.22
N PRO A 117 3.04 -2.43 7.99
CA PRO A 117 3.78 -3.56 8.60
C PRO A 117 4.54 -4.41 7.58
N ASP A 118 4.05 -4.51 6.36
CA ASP A 118 4.71 -5.24 5.28
C ASP A 118 5.84 -4.45 4.59
N GLY A 119 6.10 -3.22 5.06
CA GLY A 119 7.15 -2.36 4.54
C GLY A 119 6.72 -1.38 3.45
N THR A 120 5.49 -1.47 2.98
CA THR A 120 4.98 -0.58 1.92
C THR A 120 4.93 0.87 2.40
N LEU A 121 5.47 1.78 1.60
CA LEU A 121 5.35 3.22 1.82
C LEU A 121 4.04 3.70 1.18
N VAL A 122 3.20 4.35 1.98
CA VAL A 122 1.92 4.90 1.53
C VAL A 122 1.89 6.40 1.76
N GLU A 123 1.54 7.15 0.71
CA GLU A 123 1.19 8.56 0.82
C GLU A 123 -0.33 8.68 0.94
N LEU A 124 -0.78 9.51 1.88
CA LEU A 124 -2.18 9.94 1.95
C LEU A 124 -2.23 11.40 1.53
N CYS A 125 -3.10 11.73 0.59
CA CYS A 125 -3.13 13.08 0.03
C CYS A 125 -4.55 13.52 -0.33
N THR A 126 -4.79 14.83 -0.26
CA THR A 126 -5.99 15.40 -0.82
C THR A 126 -5.88 15.46 -2.35
N PRO A 127 -7.01 15.57 -3.08
CA PRO A 127 -6.94 15.73 -4.53
C PRO A 127 -6.14 16.97 -4.92
N VAL A 128 -5.42 16.88 -6.03
CA VAL A 128 -4.77 18.06 -6.63
C VAL A 128 -5.83 18.79 -7.46
N HIS A 129 -6.04 20.06 -7.14
CA HIS A 129 -6.93 20.94 -7.89
C HIS A 129 -6.07 21.80 -8.83
N GLY A 130 -6.11 21.44 -10.09
CA GLY A 130 -5.36 22.15 -11.11
C GLY A 130 -6.19 23.15 -11.88
#